data_a064446f43684d503fe04d434deb8f8c
#
_entry.id   a064446f43684d503fe04d434deb8f8c
#
_cell.length_a   1.000
_cell.length_b   1.000
_cell.length_c   1.000
_cell.angle_alpha   90.00
_cell.angle_beta   90.00
_cell.angle_gamma   90.00
#
_symmetry.space_group_name_H-M   'P 1'
#
loop_
_entity.id
_entity.type
_entity.pdbx_description
1 polymer ?
#
loop_
_entity_poly.entity_id
_entity_poly.type
_entity_poly.pdbx_seq_one_letter_code
_entity_poly.pdbx_strand_id
1 'polypeptide(L)'
;MNIHIEFIPNAEQRYETWGDWFYDEKGDLVIKVSNDIPELPTQEHQFLVALHELIEVKLCEKRGITQKMVDDFDMGEVAASVPEDEEPGDHPEAPYRKEHRFAMMIEHLMAHELGLTGYGVIR
;
A
#
# COMPACT_ATOMS: atom_id res chain seq x y z
N MET A 1 21.10 0.84 -0.68
CA MET A 1 19.85 0.60 0.07
C MET A 1 19.32 -0.77 -0.28
N ASN A 2 18.96 -1.55 0.73
CA ASN A 2 18.29 -2.84 0.51
C ASN A 2 16.78 -2.65 0.59
N ILE A 3 16.05 -3.58 0.00
CA ILE A 3 14.59 -3.61 0.06
C ILE A 3 14.18 -4.91 0.73
N HIS A 4 13.40 -4.80 1.80
CA HIS A 4 12.90 -5.95 2.54
C HIS A 4 11.37 -6.02 2.39
N ILE A 5 10.87 -7.16 1.97
CA ILE A 5 9.43 -7.38 1.85
C ILE A 5 9.04 -8.50 2.81
N GLU A 6 8.13 -8.21 3.73
CA GLU A 6 7.70 -9.16 4.76
C GLU A 6 6.18 -9.30 4.76
N PHE A 7 5.72 -10.52 4.97
CA PHE A 7 4.31 -10.85 5.07
C PHE A 7 4.01 -11.18 6.51
N ILE A 8 3.18 -10.35 7.16
CA ILE A 8 2.98 -10.39 8.61
C ILE A 8 1.49 -10.33 8.97
N PRO A 9 1.10 -10.78 10.16
CA PRO A 9 -0.26 -10.58 10.63
C PRO A 9 -0.62 -9.09 10.68
N ASN A 10 -1.85 -8.75 10.34
CA ASN A 10 -2.29 -7.35 10.31
C ASN A 10 -2.10 -6.67 11.67
N ALA A 11 -2.27 -7.43 12.76
CA ALA A 11 -2.09 -6.89 14.11
C ALA A 11 -0.65 -6.41 14.39
N GLU A 12 0.33 -6.83 13.58
CA GLU A 12 1.73 -6.43 13.73
C GLU A 12 2.12 -5.24 12.85
N GLN A 13 1.19 -4.73 12.05
CA GLN A 13 1.42 -3.54 11.26
C GLN A 13 1.52 -2.31 12.16
N ARG A 14 2.18 -1.26 11.68
CA ARG A 14 2.29 0.00 12.43
C ARG A 14 0.93 0.65 12.65
N TYR A 15 -0.03 0.38 11.76
CA TYR A 15 -1.41 0.84 11.85
C TYR A 15 -2.26 -0.10 11.00
N GLU A 16 -3.59 0.06 11.03
CA GLU A 16 -4.52 -0.78 10.29
C GLU A 16 -4.35 -0.54 8.79
N THR A 17 -3.78 -1.51 8.07
CA THR A 17 -3.54 -1.41 6.64
C THR A 17 -3.28 -2.79 6.05
N TRP A 18 -3.50 -2.94 4.74
CA TRP A 18 -3.14 -4.14 4.01
C TRP A 18 -1.66 -4.13 3.64
N GLY A 19 -1.12 -2.96 3.36
CA GLY A 19 0.28 -2.79 3.00
C GLY A 19 0.84 -1.49 3.52
N ASP A 20 2.12 -1.47 3.81
CA ASP A 20 2.81 -0.33 4.39
C ASP A 20 4.23 -0.29 3.86
N TRP A 21 4.77 0.91 3.72
CA TRP A 21 6.19 1.09 3.42
C TRP A 21 6.79 2.15 4.33
N PHE A 22 8.02 1.92 4.73
CA PHE A 22 8.78 2.87 5.54
C PHE A 22 10.26 2.55 5.42
N TYR A 23 11.10 3.47 5.92
CA TYR A 23 12.55 3.26 5.97
C TYR A 23 12.94 2.91 7.38
N ASP A 24 13.81 1.88 7.52
CA ASP A 24 14.28 1.48 8.84
C ASP A 24 15.46 2.37 9.28
N GLU A 25 16.03 2.05 10.45
CA GLU A 25 17.11 2.81 11.05
C GLU A 25 18.37 2.84 10.19
N LYS A 26 18.54 1.83 9.34
CA LYS A 26 19.69 1.74 8.43
C LYS A 26 19.46 2.48 7.12
N GLY A 27 18.25 3.00 6.91
CA GLY A 27 17.88 3.64 5.67
C GLY A 27 17.42 2.65 4.60
N ASP A 28 17.21 1.38 4.95
CA ASP A 28 16.66 0.39 4.02
C ASP A 28 15.15 0.56 3.90
N LEU A 29 14.63 0.27 2.72
CA LEU A 29 13.19 0.28 2.50
C LEU A 29 12.58 -1.02 3.01
N VAL A 30 11.53 -0.90 3.81
CA VAL A 30 10.77 -2.03 4.33
C VAL A 30 9.34 -1.95 3.83
N ILE A 31 8.86 -3.05 3.28
CA ILE A 31 7.47 -3.19 2.85
C ILE A 31 6.87 -4.32 3.66
N LYS A 32 5.73 -4.05 4.32
CA LYS A 32 5.03 -5.06 5.11
C LYS A 32 3.62 -5.23 4.58
N VAL A 33 3.28 -6.48 4.27
CA VAL A 33 1.98 -6.84 3.72
C VAL A 33 1.26 -7.74 4.72
N SER A 34 0.01 -7.43 5.00
CA SER A 34 -0.82 -8.25 5.90
C SER A 34 -1.12 -9.60 5.26
N ASN A 35 -0.91 -10.69 6.01
CA ASN A 35 -1.06 -12.04 5.49
C ASN A 35 -2.28 -12.78 6.01
N ASP A 36 -3.13 -12.11 6.78
CA ASP A 36 -4.32 -12.71 7.38
C ASP A 36 -5.61 -11.95 7.08
N ILE A 37 -5.60 -11.16 6.00
CA ILE A 37 -6.77 -10.42 5.54
C ILE A 37 -7.60 -11.32 4.63
N PRO A 38 -8.91 -11.51 4.91
CA PRO A 38 -9.77 -12.37 4.07
C PRO A 38 -9.82 -11.97 2.60
N GLU A 39 -9.72 -10.67 2.31
CA GLU A 39 -9.74 -10.15 0.94
C GLU A 39 -8.44 -10.43 0.19
N LEU A 40 -7.40 -10.92 0.88
CA LEU A 40 -6.12 -11.30 0.31
C LEU A 40 -5.83 -12.78 0.60
N PRO A 41 -6.67 -13.69 0.07
CA PRO A 41 -6.65 -15.09 0.52
C PRO A 41 -5.46 -15.91 0.01
N THR A 42 -4.77 -15.46 -1.03
CA THR A 42 -3.63 -16.20 -1.58
C THR A 42 -2.37 -15.36 -1.55
N GLN A 43 -1.23 -16.01 -1.71
CA GLN A 43 0.04 -15.32 -1.81
C GLN A 43 0.10 -14.40 -3.02
N GLU A 44 -0.59 -14.76 -4.11
CA GLU A 44 -0.65 -13.89 -5.28
C GLU A 44 -1.39 -12.59 -4.97
N HIS A 45 -2.47 -12.64 -4.20
CA HIS A 45 -3.15 -11.43 -3.75
C HIS A 45 -2.21 -10.56 -2.92
N GLN A 46 -1.47 -11.18 -2.00
CA GLN A 46 -0.53 -10.47 -1.14
C GLN A 46 0.63 -9.89 -1.94
N PHE A 47 1.10 -10.62 -2.95
CA PHE A 47 2.13 -10.13 -3.87
C PHE A 47 1.69 -8.83 -4.55
N LEU A 48 0.42 -8.74 -4.95
CA LEU A 48 -0.10 -7.55 -5.60
C LEU A 48 -0.06 -6.32 -4.69
N VAL A 49 -0.30 -6.52 -3.40
CA VAL A 49 -0.17 -5.44 -2.43
C VAL A 49 1.28 -5.01 -2.32
N ALA A 50 2.21 -5.97 -2.28
CA ALA A 50 3.65 -5.65 -2.24
C ALA A 50 4.07 -4.86 -3.49
N LEU A 51 3.58 -5.25 -4.66
CA LEU A 51 3.85 -4.55 -5.91
C LEU A 51 3.34 -3.11 -5.87
N HIS A 52 2.12 -2.92 -5.35
CA HIS A 52 1.53 -1.61 -5.17
C HIS A 52 2.43 -0.71 -4.31
N GLU A 53 2.87 -1.23 -3.17
CA GLU A 53 3.72 -0.46 -2.25
C GLU A 53 5.07 -0.11 -2.88
N LEU A 54 5.67 -1.04 -3.62
CA LEU A 54 6.93 -0.78 -4.32
C LEU A 54 6.81 0.36 -5.33
N ILE A 55 5.74 0.36 -6.11
CA ILE A 55 5.52 1.38 -7.11
C ILE A 55 5.24 2.73 -6.44
N GLU A 56 4.38 2.72 -5.44
CA GLU A 56 4.01 3.94 -4.72
C GLU A 56 5.22 4.62 -4.10
N VAL A 57 6.05 3.85 -3.38
CA VAL A 57 7.22 4.44 -2.72
C VAL A 57 8.24 4.97 -3.73
N LYS A 58 8.42 4.25 -4.84
CA LYS A 58 9.39 4.69 -5.87
C LYS A 58 8.96 6.01 -6.50
N LEU A 59 7.67 6.16 -6.76
CA LEU A 59 7.14 7.41 -7.29
C LEU A 59 7.22 8.53 -6.26
N CYS A 60 6.91 8.22 -5.00
CA CYS A 60 7.01 9.20 -3.91
C CYS A 60 8.45 9.71 -3.78
N GLU A 61 9.43 8.80 -3.78
CA GLU A 61 10.84 9.18 -3.74
C GLU A 61 11.19 10.15 -4.88
N LYS A 62 10.78 9.80 -6.08
CA LYS A 62 11.08 10.60 -7.27
C LYS A 62 10.47 11.99 -7.22
N ARG A 63 9.32 12.10 -6.59
CA ARG A 63 8.52 13.35 -6.58
C ARG A 63 8.65 14.14 -5.28
N GLY A 64 9.55 13.75 -4.39
CA GLY A 64 9.79 14.48 -3.15
C GLY A 64 8.70 14.33 -2.10
N ILE A 65 7.87 13.28 -2.20
CA ILE A 65 6.85 12.98 -1.21
C ILE A 65 7.51 12.06 -0.17
N THR A 66 7.66 12.57 1.05
CA THR A 66 8.40 11.88 2.10
C THR A 66 7.53 10.90 2.88
N GLN A 67 8.18 9.95 3.56
CA GLN A 67 7.49 9.05 4.46
C GLN A 67 6.69 9.82 5.51
N LYS A 68 7.27 10.92 6.04
CA LYS A 68 6.56 11.72 7.04
C LYS A 68 5.26 12.28 6.49
N MET A 69 5.26 12.77 5.27
CA MET A 69 4.04 13.31 4.64
C MET A 69 2.97 12.22 4.51
N VAL A 70 3.37 11.03 4.09
CA VAL A 70 2.45 9.90 3.94
C VAL A 70 1.93 9.43 5.30
N ASP A 71 2.84 9.23 6.26
CA ASP A 71 2.48 8.77 7.60
C ASP A 71 1.57 9.76 8.31
N ASP A 72 1.88 11.06 8.22
CA ASP A 72 1.05 12.09 8.86
C ASP A 72 -0.38 12.06 8.32
N PHE A 73 -0.55 11.77 7.03
CA PHE A 73 -1.87 11.63 6.46
C PHE A 73 -2.53 10.31 6.87
N ASP A 74 -1.85 9.19 6.67
CA ASP A 74 -2.42 7.86 6.89
C ASP A 74 -2.78 7.59 8.35
N MET A 75 -2.05 8.19 9.28
CA MET A 75 -2.30 8.05 10.71
C MET A 75 -3.07 9.23 11.29
N GLY A 76 -3.54 10.16 10.43
CA GLY A 76 -4.24 11.36 10.85
C GLY A 76 -5.75 11.20 10.85
N GLU A 77 -6.43 12.30 11.22
CA GLU A 77 -7.90 12.33 11.37
C GLU A 77 -8.64 12.16 10.05
N VAL A 78 -8.11 12.71 8.96
CA VAL A 78 -8.75 12.62 7.64
C VAL A 78 -8.80 11.17 7.19
N ALA A 79 -7.67 10.46 7.28
CA ALA A 79 -7.62 9.06 6.89
C ALA A 79 -8.54 8.21 7.79
N ALA A 80 -8.60 8.52 9.08
CA ALA A 80 -9.45 7.81 10.04
C ALA A 80 -10.95 7.98 9.72
N SER A 81 -11.31 9.05 9.02
CA SER A 81 -12.71 9.33 8.66
C SER A 81 -13.14 8.66 7.34
N VAL A 82 -12.21 8.10 6.60
CA VAL A 82 -12.51 7.42 5.33
C VAL A 82 -13.29 6.14 5.61
N PRO A 83 -14.39 5.87 4.87
CA PRO A 83 -15.14 4.62 5.03
C PRO A 83 -14.27 3.38 4.83
N GLU A 84 -14.63 2.28 5.50
CA GLU A 84 -13.85 1.04 5.44
C GLU A 84 -13.70 0.46 4.05
N ASP A 85 -14.67 0.71 3.16
CA ASP A 85 -14.64 0.20 1.79
C ASP A 85 -13.85 1.11 0.84
N GLU A 86 -13.27 2.18 1.35
CA GLU A 86 -12.45 3.12 0.58
C GLU A 86 -11.03 3.16 1.13
N GLU A 87 -10.08 3.49 0.26
CA GLU A 87 -8.68 3.59 0.65
C GLU A 87 -8.31 5.05 0.95
N PRO A 88 -7.58 5.31 2.05
CA PRO A 88 -7.14 6.68 2.35
C PRO A 88 -6.37 7.34 1.21
N GLY A 89 -5.59 6.55 0.45
CA GLY A 89 -4.82 7.07 -0.68
C GLY A 89 -5.67 7.66 -1.81
N ASP A 90 -6.95 7.30 -1.90
CA ASP A 90 -7.86 7.85 -2.91
C ASP A 90 -8.48 9.18 -2.47
N HIS A 91 -8.31 9.56 -1.22
CA HIS A 91 -8.87 10.80 -0.71
C HIS A 91 -8.21 12.01 -1.39
N PRO A 92 -8.99 13.04 -1.79
CA PRO A 92 -8.43 14.21 -2.47
C PRO A 92 -7.30 14.91 -1.71
N GLU A 93 -7.26 14.79 -0.40
CA GLU A 93 -6.23 15.43 0.43
C GLU A 93 -4.98 14.57 0.64
N ALA A 94 -4.97 13.33 0.17
CA ALA A 94 -3.79 12.47 0.31
C ALA A 94 -2.63 13.05 -0.52
N PRO A 95 -1.47 13.32 0.10
CA PRO A 95 -0.35 13.91 -0.63
C PRO A 95 0.22 12.99 -1.70
N TYR A 96 -0.07 11.71 -1.63
CA TYR A 96 0.41 10.69 -2.56
C TYR A 96 -0.70 10.12 -3.45
N ARG A 97 -1.81 10.85 -3.62
CA ARG A 97 -2.98 10.35 -4.34
C ARG A 97 -2.68 9.90 -5.77
N LYS A 98 -1.89 10.68 -6.50
CA LYS A 98 -1.52 10.33 -7.89
C LYS A 98 -0.68 9.06 -7.94
N GLU A 99 0.27 8.96 -7.04
CA GLU A 99 1.17 7.81 -6.94
C GLU A 99 0.40 6.55 -6.56
N HIS A 100 -0.50 6.68 -5.60
CA HIS A 100 -1.37 5.60 -5.18
C HIS A 100 -2.24 5.11 -6.34
N ARG A 101 -2.85 6.01 -7.07
CA ARG A 101 -3.73 5.65 -8.19
C ARG A 101 -2.98 4.99 -9.33
N PHE A 102 -1.77 5.44 -9.62
CA PHE A 102 -0.94 4.78 -10.63
C PHE A 102 -0.58 3.37 -10.18
N ALA A 103 -0.17 3.22 -8.92
CA ALA A 103 0.14 1.91 -8.35
C ALA A 103 -1.07 0.97 -8.45
N MET A 104 -2.27 1.47 -8.18
CA MET A 104 -3.50 0.69 -8.32
C MET A 104 -3.72 0.22 -9.74
N MET A 105 -3.48 1.07 -10.74
CA MET A 105 -3.63 0.69 -12.14
C MET A 105 -2.73 -0.49 -12.50
N ILE A 106 -1.47 -0.44 -12.10
CA ILE A 106 -0.52 -1.52 -12.36
C ILE A 106 -0.93 -2.78 -11.60
N GLU A 107 -1.37 -2.62 -10.37
CA GLU A 107 -1.87 -3.72 -9.55
C GLU A 107 -3.02 -4.45 -10.25
N HIS A 108 -3.98 -3.71 -10.78
CA HIS A 108 -5.13 -4.27 -11.49
C HIS A 108 -4.72 -4.98 -12.77
N LEU A 109 -3.81 -4.39 -13.55
CA LEU A 109 -3.31 -5.01 -14.75
C LEU A 109 -2.62 -6.34 -14.44
N MET A 110 -1.80 -6.36 -13.40
CA MET A 110 -1.11 -7.58 -12.98
C MET A 110 -2.10 -8.62 -12.47
N ALA A 111 -3.12 -8.20 -11.72
CA ALA A 111 -4.16 -9.10 -11.24
C ALA A 111 -4.86 -9.80 -12.41
N HIS A 112 -5.15 -9.05 -13.49
CA HIS A 112 -5.76 -9.61 -14.68
C HIS A 112 -4.86 -10.68 -15.30
N GLU A 113 -3.57 -10.41 -15.41
CA GLU A 113 -2.61 -11.37 -15.97
C GLU A 113 -2.47 -12.62 -15.10
N LEU A 114 -2.63 -12.48 -13.79
CA LEU A 114 -2.60 -13.61 -12.87
C LEU A 114 -3.93 -14.38 -12.80
N GLY A 115 -4.96 -13.91 -13.51
CA GLY A 115 -6.27 -14.56 -13.53
C GLY A 115 -7.06 -14.41 -12.21
N LEU A 116 -6.79 -13.38 -11.45
CA LEU A 116 -7.50 -13.13 -10.19
C LEU A 116 -8.80 -12.39 -10.48
N THR A 117 -9.86 -13.17 -10.76
CA THR A 117 -11.18 -12.62 -11.09
C THR A 117 -11.75 -11.82 -9.93
N GLY A 118 -12.35 -10.69 -10.26
CA GLY A 118 -12.97 -9.81 -9.27
C GLY A 118 -12.00 -8.91 -8.52
N TYR A 119 -10.72 -9.18 -8.63
CA TYR A 119 -9.72 -8.32 -7.97
C TYR A 119 -9.72 -6.94 -8.62
N GLY A 120 -9.77 -5.92 -7.81
CA GLY A 120 -9.72 -4.55 -8.30
C GLY A 120 -11.04 -4.00 -8.79
N VAL A 121 -12.08 -4.83 -8.91
CA VAL A 121 -13.40 -4.37 -9.38
C VAL A 121 -14.02 -3.39 -8.38
N ILE A 122 -13.75 -3.59 -7.10
CA ILE A 122 -14.32 -2.80 -6.01
C ILE A 122 -13.29 -1.91 -5.33
N ARG A 123 -12.10 -1.82 -5.89
CA ARG A 123 -11.03 -1.02 -5.33
C ARG A 123 -10.89 0.29 -6.04
#